data_e7d309715056953d55e9ff3f8ca4f4db
#
_entry.id   e7d309715056953d55e9ff3f8ca4f4db
#
_cell.length_a   1.000
_cell.length_b   1.000
_cell.length_c   1.000
_cell.angle_alpha   90.00
_cell.angle_beta   90.00
_cell.angle_gamma   90.00
#
_symmetry.space_group_name_H-M   'P 1'
#
loop_
_entity.id
_entity.type
_entity.pdbx_description
1 polymer ?
#
loop_
_entity_poly.entity_id
_entity_poly.type
_entity_poly.pdbx_seq_one_letter_code
_entity_poly.pdbx_strand_id
1 'polypeptide(L)'
;KVADVARMVGLDPPPVRDLHEVAREEVLQVNIYVGPEEETELMRTVFTHCGSSRWNPAFADVNIRGNNKSTGIDKILARYDIPLSETMSFGDGGNDIPMLCHTGIGIAMGNASDQVKQAADYVTDAVDYDGIANALRHFGLI
;
A
#
# COMPACT_ATOMS: atom_id res chain seq x y z
N LYS A 1 18.80 4.01 -9.43
CA LYS A 1 17.38 3.84 -9.08
C LYS A 1 17.20 3.55 -7.57
N VAL A 2 17.80 2.47 -6.99
CA VAL A 2 17.61 2.13 -5.55
C VAL A 2 18.03 3.30 -4.65
N ALA A 3 19.26 3.81 -4.81
CA ALA A 3 19.76 4.93 -4.03
C ALA A 3 18.96 6.24 -4.23
N ASP A 4 18.34 6.42 -5.39
CA ASP A 4 17.52 7.61 -5.68
C ASP A 4 16.18 7.55 -4.95
N VAL A 5 15.57 6.37 -4.93
CA VAL A 5 14.33 6.12 -4.17
C VAL A 5 14.59 6.21 -2.66
N ALA A 6 15.68 5.61 -2.16
CA ALA A 6 16.04 5.72 -0.75
C ALA A 6 16.19 7.19 -0.32
N ARG A 7 16.91 8.01 -1.09
CA ARG A 7 17.03 9.45 -0.85
C ARG A 7 15.69 10.20 -0.88
N MET A 8 14.81 9.85 -1.82
CA MET A 8 13.49 10.47 -1.94
C MET A 8 12.63 10.25 -0.68
N VAL A 9 12.73 9.09 -0.05
CA VAL A 9 12.00 8.76 1.19
C VAL A 9 12.80 9.06 2.47
N GLY A 10 13.95 9.72 2.36
CA GLY A 10 14.76 10.11 3.52
C GLY A 10 15.49 8.97 4.22
N LEU A 11 15.74 7.86 3.51
CA LEU A 11 16.42 6.69 4.04
C LEU A 11 17.80 6.50 3.41
N ASP A 12 18.68 5.82 4.13
CA ASP A 12 19.94 5.31 3.56
C ASP A 12 19.64 4.15 2.60
N PRO A 13 20.43 4.01 1.52
CA PRO A 13 20.32 2.85 0.64
C PRO A 13 20.52 1.55 1.42
N PRO A 14 19.69 0.51 1.17
CA PRO A 14 19.88 -0.78 1.82
C PRO A 14 21.24 -1.39 1.50
N PRO A 15 21.83 -2.18 2.41
CA PRO A 15 23.09 -2.86 2.18
C PRO A 15 22.96 -3.88 1.03
N VAL A 16 24.00 -4.00 0.22
CA VAL A 16 24.08 -5.05 -0.80
C VAL A 16 24.39 -6.38 -0.11
N ARG A 17 23.57 -7.40 -0.36
CA ARG A 17 23.73 -8.75 0.20
C ARG A 17 23.71 -9.80 -0.91
N ASP A 18 24.29 -10.97 -0.65
CA ASP A 18 24.17 -12.13 -1.54
C ASP A 18 22.72 -12.64 -1.53
N LEU A 19 22.12 -12.73 -2.71
CA LEU A 19 20.73 -13.21 -2.87
C LEU A 19 20.58 -14.68 -2.46
N HIS A 20 21.63 -15.52 -2.59
CA HIS A 20 21.57 -16.91 -2.12
C HIS A 20 21.53 -17.02 -0.60
N GLU A 21 22.08 -16.06 0.11
CA GLU A 21 21.96 -15.98 1.57
C GLU A 21 20.59 -15.47 1.97
N VAL A 22 20.13 -14.37 1.36
CA VAL A 22 18.82 -13.77 1.63
C VAL A 22 17.68 -14.74 1.33
N ALA A 23 17.78 -15.54 0.27
CA ALA A 23 16.75 -16.52 -0.10
C ALA A 23 16.57 -17.66 0.94
N ARG A 24 17.44 -17.76 1.94
CA ARG A 24 17.26 -18.70 3.08
C ARG A 24 16.46 -18.07 4.23
N GLU A 25 16.24 -16.77 4.20
CA GLU A 25 15.43 -16.04 5.15
C GLU A 25 13.96 -16.00 4.68
N GLU A 26 13.04 -15.70 5.56
CA GLU A 26 11.64 -15.47 5.18
C GLU A 26 11.56 -14.13 4.42
N VAL A 27 11.14 -14.17 3.15
CA VAL A 27 10.96 -13.00 2.30
C VAL A 27 9.49 -12.68 2.20
N LEU A 28 9.09 -11.54 2.76
CA LEU A 28 7.69 -11.08 2.77
C LEU A 28 7.33 -10.26 1.54
N GLN A 29 8.28 -9.48 1.00
CA GLN A 29 8.12 -8.61 -0.15
C GLN A 29 9.42 -8.46 -0.92
N VAL A 30 9.33 -8.30 -2.22
CA VAL A 30 10.44 -7.98 -3.11
C VAL A 30 10.13 -6.68 -3.85
N ASN A 31 11.07 -5.73 -3.86
CA ASN A 31 10.97 -4.52 -4.66
C ASN A 31 11.76 -4.69 -5.95
N ILE A 32 11.11 -4.63 -7.11
CA ILE A 32 11.73 -4.74 -8.43
C ILE A 32 11.85 -3.36 -9.09
N TYR A 33 13.07 -2.95 -9.45
CA TYR A 33 13.37 -1.63 -10.03
C TYR A 33 13.38 -1.66 -11.56
N VAL A 34 12.26 -2.01 -12.13
CA VAL A 34 12.04 -2.20 -13.58
C VAL A 34 10.91 -1.32 -14.09
N GLY A 35 10.82 -1.18 -15.42
CA GLY A 35 9.69 -0.51 -16.07
C GLY A 35 8.44 -1.41 -16.14
N PRO A 36 7.25 -0.84 -16.50
CA PRO A 36 5.99 -1.60 -16.53
C PRO A 36 6.00 -2.80 -17.52
N GLU A 37 6.68 -2.67 -18.65
CA GLU A 37 6.77 -3.76 -19.63
C GLU A 37 7.58 -4.94 -19.09
N GLU A 38 8.75 -4.65 -18.50
CA GLU A 38 9.61 -5.66 -17.88
C GLU A 38 8.95 -6.27 -16.63
N GLU A 39 8.22 -5.47 -15.83
CA GLU A 39 7.40 -5.97 -14.72
C GLU A 39 6.40 -7.01 -15.22
N THR A 40 5.64 -6.70 -16.28
CA THR A 40 4.65 -7.61 -16.86
C THR A 40 5.28 -8.95 -17.24
N GLU A 41 6.45 -8.92 -17.86
CA GLU A 41 7.17 -10.14 -18.24
C GLU A 41 7.68 -10.93 -17.03
N LEU A 42 8.24 -10.25 -16.02
CA LEU A 42 8.68 -10.89 -14.77
C LEU A 42 7.52 -11.52 -14.00
N MET A 43 6.37 -10.84 -13.93
CA MET A 43 5.19 -11.39 -13.27
C MET A 43 4.64 -12.62 -13.99
N ARG A 44 4.78 -12.68 -15.32
CA ARG A 44 4.33 -13.82 -16.13
C ARG A 44 5.27 -15.02 -16.04
N THR A 45 6.59 -14.79 -15.92
CA THR A 45 7.62 -15.84 -16.09
C THR A 45 8.31 -16.24 -14.80
N VAL A 46 8.51 -15.31 -13.88
CA VAL A 46 9.27 -15.52 -12.63
C VAL A 46 8.34 -15.51 -11.42
N PHE A 47 7.53 -14.47 -11.28
CA PHE A 47 6.68 -14.26 -10.10
C PHE A 47 5.26 -14.78 -10.31
N THR A 48 5.10 -15.99 -10.85
CA THR A 48 3.81 -16.56 -11.30
C THR A 48 2.76 -16.70 -10.20
N HIS A 49 3.17 -16.78 -8.93
CA HIS A 49 2.28 -16.88 -7.76
C HIS A 49 2.15 -15.57 -6.98
N CYS A 50 2.74 -14.50 -7.51
CA CYS A 50 2.75 -13.18 -6.88
C CYS A 50 1.76 -12.21 -7.55
N GLY A 51 1.49 -11.12 -6.87
CA GLY A 51 0.91 -9.91 -7.40
C GLY A 51 1.91 -8.77 -7.32
N SER A 52 1.77 -7.76 -8.16
CA SER A 52 2.56 -6.54 -8.09
C SER A 52 1.67 -5.33 -7.88
N SER A 53 2.20 -4.32 -7.20
CA SER A 53 1.61 -2.99 -7.08
C SER A 53 2.68 -1.92 -7.24
N ARG A 54 2.28 -0.79 -7.81
CA ARG A 54 3.20 0.31 -8.12
C ARG A 54 2.64 1.63 -7.60
N TRP A 55 3.35 2.26 -6.69
CA TRP A 55 3.04 3.62 -6.22
C TRP A 55 4.08 4.65 -6.69
N ASN A 56 5.19 4.19 -7.25
CA ASN A 56 6.26 5.02 -7.83
C ASN A 56 6.66 4.46 -9.19
N PRO A 57 6.90 5.29 -10.21
CA PRO A 57 7.26 4.81 -11.55
C PRO A 57 8.62 4.07 -11.60
N ALA A 58 9.49 4.22 -10.60
CA ALA A 58 10.83 3.64 -10.57
C ALA A 58 10.85 2.15 -10.20
N PHE A 59 9.82 1.64 -9.49
CA PHE A 59 9.79 0.26 -8.98
C PHE A 59 8.37 -0.27 -8.79
N ALA A 60 8.25 -1.57 -8.59
CA ALA A 60 7.04 -2.24 -8.16
C ALA A 60 7.31 -3.09 -6.92
N ASP A 61 6.33 -3.15 -6.03
CA ASP A 61 6.26 -4.06 -4.89
C ASP A 61 5.67 -5.39 -5.35
N VAL A 62 6.36 -6.49 -5.09
CA VAL A 62 5.94 -7.84 -5.43
C VAL A 62 5.67 -8.62 -4.15
N ASN A 63 4.45 -9.10 -4.00
CA ASN A 63 3.98 -9.86 -2.84
C ASN A 63 3.31 -11.16 -3.29
N ILE A 64 3.12 -12.09 -2.37
CA ILE A 64 2.28 -13.27 -2.62
C ILE A 64 0.89 -12.80 -3.05
N ARG A 65 0.35 -13.42 -4.11
CA ARG A 65 -0.97 -13.09 -4.65
C ARG A 65 -2.06 -13.19 -3.57
N GLY A 66 -2.90 -12.17 -3.50
CA GLY A 66 -3.95 -12.06 -2.48
C GLY A 66 -3.47 -11.46 -1.16
N ASN A 67 -2.17 -11.18 -0.99
CA ASN A 67 -1.67 -10.45 0.16
C ASN A 67 -1.70 -8.95 -0.14
N ASN A 68 -2.62 -8.25 0.48
CA ASN A 68 -2.81 -6.80 0.33
C ASN A 68 -3.29 -6.19 1.66
N LYS A 69 -3.50 -4.87 1.69
CA LYS A 69 -3.92 -4.15 2.90
C LYS A 69 -5.26 -4.65 3.44
N SER A 70 -6.23 -4.98 2.59
CA SER A 70 -7.53 -5.50 3.01
C SER A 70 -7.41 -6.84 3.72
N THR A 71 -6.66 -7.79 3.14
CA THR A 71 -6.45 -9.10 3.77
C THR A 71 -5.65 -9.03 5.07
N GLY A 72 -4.77 -8.03 5.19
CA GLY A 72 -4.08 -7.73 6.45
C GLY A 72 -5.05 -7.23 7.52
N ILE A 73 -5.95 -6.31 7.16
CA ILE A 73 -7.01 -5.81 8.03
C ILE A 73 -7.89 -6.97 8.51
N ASP A 74 -8.39 -7.83 7.61
CA ASP A 74 -9.23 -8.97 7.98
C ASP A 74 -8.59 -9.86 9.04
N LYS A 75 -7.28 -10.12 8.92
CA LYS A 75 -6.54 -10.92 9.92
C LYS A 75 -6.50 -10.23 11.29
N ILE A 76 -6.32 -8.93 11.32
CA ILE A 76 -6.32 -8.15 12.57
C ILE A 76 -7.72 -8.12 13.17
N LEU A 77 -8.75 -7.85 12.38
CA LEU A 77 -10.14 -7.83 12.82
C LEU A 77 -10.57 -9.18 13.40
N ALA A 78 -10.24 -10.28 12.70
CA ALA A 78 -10.50 -11.62 13.19
C ALA A 78 -9.75 -11.94 14.50
N ARG A 79 -8.54 -11.42 14.67
CA ARG A 79 -7.75 -11.63 15.90
C ARG A 79 -8.35 -10.93 17.11
N TYR A 80 -8.97 -9.78 16.92
CA TYR A 80 -9.53 -8.94 17.98
C TYR A 80 -11.05 -8.97 18.07
N ASP A 81 -11.70 -9.79 17.23
CA ASP A 81 -13.16 -9.90 17.14
C ASP A 81 -13.85 -8.54 16.88
N ILE A 82 -13.28 -7.76 15.97
CA ILE A 82 -13.79 -6.45 15.58
C ILE A 82 -14.58 -6.59 14.27
N PRO A 83 -15.87 -6.13 14.24
CA PRO A 83 -16.65 -6.12 13.00
C PRO A 83 -16.02 -5.18 11.95
N LEU A 84 -16.04 -5.59 10.68
CA LEU A 84 -15.55 -4.77 9.58
C LEU A 84 -16.26 -3.41 9.50
N SER A 85 -17.55 -3.37 9.82
CA SER A 85 -18.36 -2.15 9.87
C SER A 85 -17.92 -1.12 10.92
N GLU A 86 -17.07 -1.52 11.88
CA GLU A 86 -16.52 -0.65 12.91
C GLU A 86 -15.11 -0.15 12.56
N THR A 87 -14.72 -0.24 11.29
CA THR A 87 -13.40 0.17 10.82
C THR A 87 -13.45 1.41 9.97
N MET A 88 -12.39 2.20 10.07
CA MET A 88 -12.13 3.37 9.24
C MET A 88 -10.72 3.26 8.65
N SER A 89 -10.57 3.54 7.37
CA SER A 89 -9.26 3.56 6.72
C SER A 89 -8.99 4.89 6.03
N PHE A 90 -7.71 5.25 5.96
CA PHE A 90 -7.23 6.45 5.27
C PHE A 90 -6.23 6.03 4.19
N GLY A 91 -6.33 6.63 3.01
CA GLY A 91 -5.43 6.32 1.90
C GLY A 91 -5.26 7.48 0.93
N ASP A 92 -4.14 7.50 0.22
CA ASP A 92 -3.83 8.51 -0.80
C ASP A 92 -3.23 7.91 -2.08
N GLY A 93 -2.78 6.66 -2.03
CA GLY A 93 -2.19 5.95 -3.16
C GLY A 93 -3.14 4.98 -3.85
N GLY A 94 -2.86 4.65 -5.12
CA GLY A 94 -3.65 3.68 -5.87
C GLY A 94 -3.67 2.28 -5.25
N ASN A 95 -2.63 1.92 -4.49
CA ASN A 95 -2.56 0.68 -3.72
C ASN A 95 -3.46 0.65 -2.48
N ASP A 96 -4.05 1.80 -2.09
CA ASP A 96 -5.02 1.92 -1.00
C ASP A 96 -6.46 1.66 -1.45
N ILE A 97 -6.75 1.76 -2.74
CA ILE A 97 -8.12 1.61 -3.27
C ILE A 97 -8.81 0.34 -2.75
N PRO A 98 -8.20 -0.85 -2.80
CA PRO A 98 -8.83 -2.05 -2.25
C PRO A 98 -9.16 -1.93 -0.75
N MET A 99 -8.31 -1.26 0.02
CA MET A 99 -8.53 -1.03 1.45
C MET A 99 -9.69 -0.05 1.68
N LEU A 100 -9.71 1.07 0.95
CA LEU A 100 -10.78 2.08 1.07
C LEU A 100 -12.16 1.51 0.73
N CYS A 101 -12.23 0.66 -0.32
CA CYS A 101 -13.49 -0.01 -0.69
C CYS A 101 -13.90 -1.14 0.27
N HIS A 102 -12.98 -1.61 1.13
CA HIS A 102 -13.19 -2.79 1.96
C HIS A 102 -13.64 -2.45 3.38
N THR A 103 -13.06 -1.43 3.99
CA THR A 103 -13.36 -1.04 5.37
C THR A 103 -14.76 -0.43 5.53
N GLY A 104 -15.25 -0.37 6.76
CA GLY A 104 -16.55 0.19 7.07
C GLY A 104 -16.72 1.64 6.60
N ILE A 105 -15.66 2.45 6.69
CA ILE A 105 -15.56 3.80 6.13
C ILE A 105 -14.18 3.96 5.50
N GLY A 106 -14.14 4.15 4.18
CA GLY A 106 -12.94 4.48 3.43
C GLY A 106 -12.78 5.98 3.21
N ILE A 107 -11.68 6.57 3.64
CA ILE A 107 -11.41 8.01 3.54
C ILE A 107 -10.21 8.26 2.65
N ALA A 108 -10.41 8.98 1.55
CA ALA A 108 -9.32 9.46 0.71
C ALA A 108 -8.76 10.78 1.25
N MET A 109 -7.44 10.90 1.29
CA MET A 109 -6.76 12.14 1.63
C MET A 109 -6.92 13.18 0.51
N GLY A 110 -6.95 14.46 0.86
CA GLY A 110 -7.13 15.56 -0.09
C GLY A 110 -6.03 15.66 -1.15
N ASN A 111 -4.82 15.19 -0.84
CA ASN A 111 -3.70 15.07 -1.78
C ASN A 111 -3.75 13.82 -2.68
N ALA A 112 -4.72 12.93 -2.50
CA ALA A 112 -4.89 11.74 -3.34
C ALA A 112 -5.28 12.07 -4.78
N SER A 113 -5.00 11.15 -5.71
CA SER A 113 -5.48 11.27 -7.09
C SER A 113 -7.00 11.12 -7.19
N ASP A 114 -7.59 11.61 -8.27
CA ASP A 114 -9.05 11.53 -8.49
C ASP A 114 -9.56 10.08 -8.45
N GLN A 115 -8.79 9.13 -8.95
CA GLN A 115 -9.15 7.71 -8.91
C GLN A 115 -9.30 7.19 -7.48
N VAL A 116 -8.40 7.58 -6.58
CA VAL A 116 -8.46 7.20 -5.16
C VAL A 116 -9.64 7.88 -4.47
N LYS A 117 -9.85 9.17 -4.75
CA LYS A 117 -10.99 9.95 -4.20
C LYS A 117 -12.34 9.38 -4.61
N GLN A 118 -12.48 8.90 -5.86
CA GLN A 118 -13.72 8.29 -6.35
C GLN A 118 -14.00 6.92 -5.71
N ALA A 119 -13.00 6.23 -5.20
CA ALA A 119 -13.12 4.92 -4.57
C ALA A 119 -13.44 4.98 -3.08
N ALA A 120 -13.39 6.17 -2.46
CA ALA A 120 -13.61 6.38 -1.04
C ALA A 120 -15.04 6.86 -0.73
N ASP A 121 -15.52 6.57 0.47
CA ASP A 121 -16.81 7.06 0.98
C ASP A 121 -16.77 8.56 1.31
N TYR A 122 -15.59 9.05 1.72
CA TYR A 122 -15.38 10.45 2.09
C TYR A 122 -14.00 10.93 1.64
N VAL A 123 -13.91 12.22 1.26
CA VAL A 123 -12.65 12.89 0.93
C VAL A 123 -12.39 13.95 1.98
N THR A 124 -11.28 13.81 2.69
CA THR A 124 -10.85 14.78 3.70
C THR A 124 -9.84 15.77 3.13
N ASP A 125 -9.30 16.65 3.98
CA ASP A 125 -8.23 17.56 3.61
C ASP A 125 -6.91 16.83 3.34
N ALA A 126 -5.94 17.52 2.74
CA ALA A 126 -4.61 16.96 2.49
C ALA A 126 -3.85 16.75 3.82
N VAL A 127 -2.80 15.95 3.75
CA VAL A 127 -1.95 15.63 4.91
C VAL A 127 -1.38 16.87 5.60
N ASP A 128 -1.03 17.90 4.81
CA ASP A 128 -0.49 19.17 5.32
C ASP A 128 -1.54 20.08 6.00
N TYR A 129 -2.82 19.71 5.94
CA TYR A 129 -3.96 20.44 6.48
C TYR A 129 -4.77 19.61 7.50
N ASP A 130 -4.09 18.77 8.27
CA ASP A 130 -4.69 17.95 9.32
C ASP A 130 -5.83 17.03 8.85
N GLY A 131 -5.79 16.54 7.60
CA GLY A 131 -6.87 15.79 6.98
C GLY A 131 -7.39 14.62 7.81
N ILE A 132 -6.51 13.83 8.45
CA ILE A 132 -6.93 12.72 9.33
C ILE A 132 -7.74 13.24 10.52
N ALA A 133 -7.24 14.26 11.22
CA ALA A 133 -7.92 14.83 12.38
C ALA A 133 -9.26 15.47 11.99
N ASN A 134 -9.33 16.12 10.83
CA ASN A 134 -10.55 16.73 10.32
C ASN A 134 -11.63 15.68 9.97
N ALA A 135 -11.24 14.56 9.37
CA ALA A 135 -12.14 13.44 9.15
C ALA A 135 -12.64 12.82 10.47
N LEU A 136 -11.75 12.58 11.45
CA LEU A 136 -12.15 12.04 12.74
C LEU A 136 -13.14 12.96 13.46
N ARG A 137 -12.98 14.29 13.37
CA ARG A 137 -13.98 15.27 13.89
C ARG A 137 -15.27 15.22 13.10
N HIS A 138 -15.21 15.10 11.78
CA HIS A 138 -16.41 15.00 10.93
C HIS A 138 -17.29 13.80 11.32
N PHE A 139 -16.66 12.67 11.65
CA PHE A 139 -17.38 11.46 12.09
C PHE A 139 -17.59 11.39 13.60
N GLY A 140 -17.26 12.42 14.37
CA GLY A 140 -17.50 12.52 15.82
C GLY A 140 -16.66 11.57 16.67
N LEU A 141 -15.48 11.20 16.19
CA LEU A 141 -14.56 10.31 16.91
C LEU A 141 -13.59 11.06 17.83
N ILE A 142 -13.38 12.34 17.58
CA ILE A 142 -12.61 13.27 18.43
C ILE A 142 -13.25 14.63 18.43
#